data_b1ea4d3bf496d7c51b00644beb89da37
#
_entry.id   b1ea4d3bf496d7c51b00644beb89da37
#
_cell.length_a   1.000
_cell.length_b   1.000
_cell.length_c   1.000
_cell.angle_alpha   90.00
_cell.angle_beta   90.00
_cell.angle_gamma   90.00
#
_symmetry.space_group_name_H-M   'P 1'
#
loop_
_entity.id
_entity.type
_entity.pdbx_description
1 polymer ?
#
loop_
_entity_poly.entity_id
_entity_poly.type
_entity_poly.pdbx_seq_one_letter_code
_entity_poly.pdbx_strand_id
1 'polypeptide(L)'
;MSENSPIKDALYENIENIGEKQIHQLLLNSKFSELFEKICEPVIQKVKEIEEYEKYGTLAESFTHYLFTEMLIPSQRKILFENIELDMVIPNSDQLQKNNHNAIVIFFVKTSDHTQIEHRIQEIKKIQNNDSNIWVISKDNLKISQSTYTIEKELFGQFLKDAQNFIKLKNMNKLNIFKTKP
;
A
#
# COMPACT_ATOMS: atom_id res chain seq x y z
N MET A 1 -11.38 19.50 -3.66
CA MET A 1 -10.28 20.27 -3.04
C MET A 1 -9.12 19.32 -2.87
N SER A 2 -8.01 19.52 -3.56
CA SER A 2 -6.78 18.78 -3.31
C SER A 2 -6.28 19.23 -1.94
N GLU A 3 -6.29 18.33 -0.95
CA GLU A 3 -5.58 18.59 0.29
C GLU A 3 -4.10 18.80 -0.05
N ASN A 4 -3.65 20.05 0.02
CA ASN A 4 -2.23 20.39 -0.11
C ASN A 4 -1.50 19.74 1.06
N SER A 5 -0.91 18.58 0.80
CA SER A 5 -0.09 17.87 1.76
C SER A 5 1.37 18.12 1.41
N PRO A 6 2.16 18.79 2.27
CA PRO A 6 3.57 19.02 2.02
C PRO A 6 4.36 17.74 1.72
N ILE A 7 3.89 16.61 2.26
CA ILE A 7 4.47 15.28 2.00
C ILE A 7 4.25 14.86 0.55
N LYS A 8 3.02 15.02 0.05
CA LYS A 8 2.67 14.67 -1.34
C LYS A 8 3.40 15.58 -2.31
N ASP A 9 3.43 16.87 -2.04
CA ASP A 9 4.12 17.86 -2.89
C ASP A 9 5.62 17.52 -2.98
N ALA A 10 6.27 17.25 -1.84
CA ALA A 10 7.68 16.85 -1.81
C ALA A 10 7.92 15.50 -2.51
N LEU A 11 6.99 14.54 -2.38
CA LEU A 11 7.08 13.24 -3.05
C LEU A 11 7.03 13.40 -4.57
N TYR A 12 6.04 14.11 -5.09
CA TYR A 12 5.87 14.27 -6.54
C TYR A 12 6.98 15.12 -7.15
N GLU A 13 7.42 16.20 -6.48
CA GLU A 13 8.59 16.97 -6.88
C GLU A 13 9.84 16.07 -7.01
N ASN A 14 10.05 15.17 -6.04
CA ASN A 14 11.21 14.28 -6.09
C ASN A 14 11.09 13.20 -7.18
N ILE A 15 9.89 12.67 -7.42
CA ILE A 15 9.59 11.76 -8.53
C ILE A 15 9.91 12.44 -9.87
N GLU A 16 9.47 13.68 -10.07
CA GLU A 16 9.76 14.46 -11.28
C GLU A 16 11.26 14.70 -11.47
N ASN A 17 11.99 15.01 -10.39
CA ASN A 17 13.43 15.25 -10.43
C ASN A 17 14.24 14.00 -10.83
N ILE A 18 13.81 12.80 -10.38
CA ILE A 18 14.45 11.54 -10.74
C ILE A 18 14.13 11.18 -12.19
N GLY A 19 12.90 11.43 -12.60
CA GLY A 19 12.39 11.18 -13.93
C GLY A 19 11.91 9.75 -14.16
N GLU A 20 10.82 9.64 -14.91
CA GLU A 20 10.08 8.42 -15.19
C GLU A 20 10.96 7.26 -15.70
N LYS A 21 11.88 7.57 -16.63
CA LYS A 21 12.77 6.56 -17.22
C LYS A 21 13.64 5.85 -16.18
N GLN A 22 14.19 6.58 -15.22
CA GLN A 22 15.03 5.99 -14.19
C GLN A 22 14.19 5.17 -13.21
N ILE A 23 13.00 5.65 -12.85
CA ILE A 23 12.07 4.93 -11.99
C ILE A 23 11.65 3.61 -12.64
N HIS A 24 11.26 3.62 -13.91
CA HIS A 24 10.91 2.41 -14.65
C HIS A 24 12.08 1.40 -14.71
N GLN A 25 13.31 1.86 -14.90
CA GLN A 25 14.47 0.98 -14.87
C GLN A 25 14.66 0.30 -13.51
N LEU A 26 14.47 1.02 -12.41
CA LEU A 26 14.55 0.47 -11.05
C LEU A 26 13.43 -0.54 -10.80
N LEU A 27 12.20 -0.25 -11.23
CA LEU A 27 11.05 -1.16 -11.12
C LEU A 27 11.25 -2.44 -11.91
N LEU A 28 11.68 -2.36 -13.17
CA LEU A 28 11.94 -3.50 -14.03
C LEU A 28 13.03 -4.43 -13.46
N ASN A 29 14.03 -3.87 -12.79
CA ASN A 29 15.10 -4.64 -12.14
C ASN A 29 14.77 -5.05 -10.70
N SER A 30 13.54 -4.80 -10.22
CA SER A 30 13.10 -5.07 -8.84
C SER A 30 13.99 -4.43 -7.76
N LYS A 31 14.59 -3.28 -8.08
CA LYS A 31 15.46 -2.52 -7.17
C LYS A 31 14.65 -1.62 -6.24
N PHE A 32 13.72 -2.20 -5.50
CA PHE A 32 12.78 -1.46 -4.64
C PHE A 32 13.49 -0.70 -3.50
N SER A 33 14.55 -1.28 -2.93
CA SER A 33 15.33 -0.62 -1.87
C SER A 33 16.02 0.65 -2.38
N GLU A 34 16.62 0.60 -3.59
CA GLU A 34 17.24 1.77 -4.22
C GLU A 34 16.19 2.83 -4.60
N LEU A 35 15.02 2.38 -5.03
CA LEU A 35 13.91 3.27 -5.35
C LEU A 35 13.39 3.99 -4.11
N PHE A 36 13.23 3.28 -2.98
CA PHE A 36 12.84 3.87 -1.70
C PHE A 36 13.86 4.91 -1.23
N GLU A 37 15.15 4.58 -1.26
CA GLU A 37 16.24 5.47 -0.89
C GLU A 37 16.24 6.77 -1.71
N LYS A 38 16.08 6.65 -3.02
CA LYS A 38 16.09 7.83 -3.91
C LYS A 38 14.82 8.69 -3.80
N ILE A 39 13.67 8.09 -3.56
CA ILE A 39 12.39 8.79 -3.55
C ILE A 39 11.96 9.19 -2.13
N CYS A 40 11.95 8.24 -1.18
CA CYS A 40 11.34 8.47 0.12
C CYS A 40 12.28 9.15 1.11
N GLU A 41 13.55 8.79 1.16
CA GLU A 41 14.48 9.37 2.14
C GLU A 41 14.64 10.90 2.01
N PRO A 42 14.77 11.49 0.81
CA PRO A 42 14.81 12.95 0.68
C PRO A 42 13.52 13.63 1.14
N VAL A 43 12.36 13.00 0.90
CA VAL A 43 11.06 13.53 1.35
C VAL A 43 11.00 13.54 2.88
N ILE A 44 11.39 12.44 3.53
CA ILE A 44 11.43 12.32 4.99
C ILE A 44 12.32 13.41 5.60
N GLN A 45 13.46 13.68 4.97
CA GLN A 45 14.41 14.72 5.42
C GLN A 45 13.89 16.14 5.18
N LYS A 46 13.15 16.37 4.11
CA LYS A 46 12.61 17.70 3.73
C LYS A 46 11.45 18.11 4.65
N VAL A 47 10.57 17.17 5.02
CA VAL A 47 9.33 17.42 5.76
C VAL A 47 9.51 17.06 7.23
N LYS A 48 10.23 17.94 7.99
CA LYS A 48 10.58 17.67 9.40
C LYS A 48 9.51 18.08 10.41
N GLU A 49 8.64 19.03 10.06
CA GLU A 49 7.69 19.65 10.99
C GLU A 49 6.40 18.85 11.21
N ILE A 50 6.18 17.78 10.40
CA ILE A 50 4.99 16.94 10.51
C ILE A 50 5.27 15.81 11.51
N GLU A 51 4.24 15.46 12.29
CA GLU A 51 4.29 14.33 13.21
C GLU A 51 4.74 13.06 12.47
N GLU A 52 5.59 12.26 13.11
CA GLU A 52 6.27 11.17 12.42
C GLU A 52 5.33 10.12 11.84
N TYR A 53 4.33 9.67 12.58
CA TYR A 53 3.38 8.66 12.08
C TYR A 53 2.54 9.18 10.92
N GLU A 54 2.08 10.43 11.01
CA GLU A 54 1.36 11.07 9.92
C GLU A 54 2.25 11.19 8.67
N LYS A 55 3.50 11.63 8.85
CA LYS A 55 4.49 11.74 7.79
C LYS A 55 4.74 10.41 7.09
N TYR A 56 5.10 9.38 7.85
CA TYR A 56 5.42 8.07 7.28
C TYR A 56 4.19 7.39 6.67
N GLY A 57 3.04 7.43 7.35
CA GLY A 57 1.80 6.83 6.83
C GLY A 57 1.29 7.51 5.56
N THR A 58 1.33 8.85 5.50
CA THR A 58 0.94 9.60 4.30
C THR A 58 1.91 9.39 3.14
N LEU A 59 3.21 9.33 3.43
CA LEU A 59 4.23 9.02 2.43
C LEU A 59 4.02 7.61 1.87
N ALA A 60 3.84 6.60 2.73
CA ALA A 60 3.62 5.22 2.32
C ALA A 60 2.37 5.07 1.46
N GLU A 61 1.24 5.67 1.86
CA GLU A 61 0.00 5.65 1.07
C GLU A 61 0.20 6.25 -0.32
N SER A 62 0.81 7.44 -0.38
CA SER A 62 0.99 8.16 -1.63
C SER A 62 1.99 7.47 -2.55
N PHE A 63 3.09 6.97 -2.00
CA PHE A 63 4.11 6.25 -2.74
C PHE A 63 3.61 4.88 -3.22
N THR A 64 2.88 4.14 -2.40
CA THR A 64 2.23 2.89 -2.81
C THR A 64 1.29 3.12 -3.99
N HIS A 65 0.47 4.16 -3.93
CA HIS A 65 -0.44 4.47 -5.02
C HIS A 65 0.30 4.76 -6.33
N TYR A 66 1.34 5.57 -6.27
CA TYR A 66 2.20 5.84 -7.42
C TYR A 66 2.79 4.55 -7.98
N LEU A 67 3.43 3.73 -7.14
CA LEU A 67 4.07 2.49 -7.57
C LEU A 67 3.07 1.47 -8.12
N PHE A 68 1.89 1.34 -7.52
CA PHE A 68 0.87 0.42 -8.02
C PHE A 68 0.37 0.84 -9.41
N THR A 69 0.31 2.15 -9.68
CA THR A 69 -0.01 2.68 -11.01
C THR A 69 1.09 2.32 -12.02
N GLU A 70 2.36 2.58 -11.68
CA GLU A 70 3.50 2.27 -12.55
C GLU A 70 3.69 0.76 -12.79
N MET A 71 3.37 -0.07 -11.79
CA MET A 71 3.48 -1.53 -11.84
C MET A 71 2.23 -2.21 -12.40
N LEU A 72 1.21 -1.45 -12.78
CA LEU A 72 -0.10 -1.93 -13.23
C LEU A 72 -0.77 -2.88 -12.23
N ILE A 73 -0.59 -2.64 -10.95
CA ILE A 73 -1.29 -3.37 -9.89
C ILE A 73 -2.66 -2.72 -9.70
N PRO A 74 -3.75 -3.44 -9.99
CA PRO A 74 -5.10 -2.90 -9.83
C PRO A 74 -5.36 -2.61 -8.35
N SER A 75 -5.80 -1.39 -8.05
CA SER A 75 -6.12 -0.95 -6.69
C SER A 75 -7.17 0.15 -6.69
N GLN A 76 -7.89 0.28 -5.58
CA GLN A 76 -8.80 1.38 -5.30
C GLN A 76 -8.40 2.04 -3.99
N ARG A 77 -8.39 3.39 -3.96
CA ARG A 77 -8.01 4.19 -2.78
C ARG A 77 -9.20 4.93 -2.23
N LYS A 78 -9.13 5.20 -0.91
CA LYS A 78 -10.09 6.08 -0.20
C LYS A 78 -11.53 5.78 -0.57
N ILE A 79 -11.89 4.52 -0.46
CA ILE A 79 -13.24 4.06 -0.77
C ILE A 79 -14.08 3.92 0.51
N LEU A 80 -15.36 4.24 0.39
CA LEU A 80 -16.33 3.93 1.43
C LEU A 80 -16.99 2.58 1.07
N PHE A 81 -16.76 1.55 1.89
CA PHE A 81 -17.30 0.22 1.71
C PHE A 81 -18.09 -0.18 2.95
N GLU A 82 -19.40 -0.45 2.81
CA GLU A 82 -20.32 -0.75 3.93
C GLU A 82 -20.22 0.25 5.11
N ASN A 83 -20.11 1.55 4.80
CA ASN A 83 -19.91 2.66 5.75
C ASN A 83 -18.56 2.64 6.49
N ILE A 84 -17.59 1.85 6.03
CA ILE A 84 -16.21 1.83 6.53
C ILE A 84 -15.31 2.44 5.47
N GLU A 85 -14.58 3.50 5.83
CA GLU A 85 -13.58 4.08 4.94
C GLU A 85 -12.39 3.14 4.85
N LEU A 86 -11.91 2.84 3.65
CA LEU A 86 -10.72 2.03 3.41
C LEU A 86 -9.66 2.85 2.70
N ASP A 87 -8.44 2.77 3.19
CA ASP A 87 -7.33 3.51 2.58
C ASP A 87 -7.03 2.97 1.19
N MET A 88 -6.91 1.64 1.06
CA MET A 88 -6.66 1.00 -0.22
C MET A 88 -7.15 -0.46 -0.23
N VAL A 89 -7.65 -0.91 -1.38
CA VAL A 89 -8.04 -2.30 -1.62
C VAL A 89 -7.42 -2.79 -2.92
N ILE A 90 -6.86 -3.99 -2.93
CA ILE A 90 -6.38 -4.70 -4.13
C ILE A 90 -7.13 -6.02 -4.31
N PRO A 91 -7.57 -6.37 -5.53
CA PRO A 91 -7.58 -5.52 -6.73
C PRO A 91 -8.65 -4.44 -6.70
N ASN A 92 -9.80 -4.66 -6.06
CA ASN A 92 -10.93 -3.72 -5.99
C ASN A 92 -11.99 -4.17 -4.98
N SER A 93 -12.94 -3.27 -4.70
CA SER A 93 -14.06 -3.52 -3.77
C SER A 93 -15.05 -4.58 -4.26
N ASP A 94 -15.21 -4.78 -5.57
CA ASP A 94 -16.07 -5.84 -6.11
C ASP A 94 -15.55 -7.23 -5.74
N GLN A 95 -14.22 -7.42 -5.74
CA GLN A 95 -13.62 -8.68 -5.30
C GLN A 95 -13.75 -8.85 -3.79
N LEU A 96 -13.59 -7.78 -3.01
CA LEU A 96 -13.80 -7.79 -1.56
C LEU A 96 -15.23 -8.22 -1.22
N GLN A 97 -16.22 -7.70 -1.94
CA GLN A 97 -17.64 -8.02 -1.75
C GLN A 97 -17.99 -9.47 -2.14
N LYS A 98 -17.47 -9.92 -3.30
CA LYS A 98 -17.80 -11.27 -3.83
C LYS A 98 -17.12 -12.39 -3.05
N ASN A 99 -15.89 -12.20 -2.68
CA ASN A 99 -15.08 -13.14 -1.92
C ASN A 99 -13.87 -12.43 -1.33
N ASN A 100 -13.92 -12.13 -0.04
CA ASN A 100 -12.87 -11.39 0.65
C ASN A 100 -11.48 -12.09 0.63
N HIS A 101 -11.43 -13.42 0.43
CA HIS A 101 -10.15 -14.10 0.18
C HIS A 101 -9.45 -13.67 -1.12
N ASN A 102 -10.17 -13.03 -2.03
CA ASN A 102 -9.65 -12.55 -3.30
C ASN A 102 -9.28 -11.07 -3.29
N ALA A 103 -9.36 -10.43 -2.14
CA ALA A 103 -8.97 -9.04 -1.97
C ALA A 103 -8.11 -8.85 -0.72
N ILE A 104 -7.24 -7.86 -0.77
CA ILE A 104 -6.46 -7.38 0.38
C ILE A 104 -6.92 -5.97 0.70
N VAL A 105 -7.13 -5.70 1.97
CA VAL A 105 -7.34 -4.36 2.50
C VAL A 105 -6.01 -3.88 3.08
N ILE A 106 -5.54 -2.72 2.62
CA ILE A 106 -4.29 -2.11 3.10
C ILE A 106 -4.65 -0.90 3.97
N PHE A 107 -4.13 -0.89 5.17
CA PHE A 107 -4.28 0.17 6.15
C PHE A 107 -2.93 0.85 6.40
N PHE A 108 -2.87 2.17 6.19
CA PHE A 108 -1.68 2.99 6.43
C PHE A 108 -1.81 3.70 7.78
N VAL A 109 -0.98 3.33 8.74
CA VAL A 109 -1.00 3.88 10.09
C VAL A 109 -0.43 5.30 10.10
N LYS A 110 -1.24 6.27 10.57
CA LYS A 110 -0.91 7.69 10.63
C LYS A 110 -0.97 8.27 12.04
N THR A 111 -1.03 7.41 13.05
CA THR A 111 -1.10 7.80 14.46
C THR A 111 -0.26 6.85 15.31
N SER A 112 0.29 7.36 16.40
CA SER A 112 0.95 6.55 17.44
C SER A 112 -0.03 5.96 18.47
N ASP A 113 -1.31 6.34 18.41
CA ASP A 113 -2.34 5.88 19.34
C ASP A 113 -2.76 4.44 19.04
N HIS A 114 -2.26 3.50 19.84
CA HIS A 114 -2.57 2.08 19.71
C HIS A 114 -4.07 1.78 19.79
N THR A 115 -4.83 2.52 20.61
CA THR A 115 -6.27 2.31 20.74
C THR A 115 -7.00 2.66 19.42
N GLN A 116 -6.59 3.72 18.77
CA GLN A 116 -7.14 4.11 17.46
C GLN A 116 -6.74 3.08 16.39
N ILE A 117 -5.51 2.59 16.40
CA ILE A 117 -5.03 1.58 15.46
C ILE A 117 -5.86 0.29 15.63
N GLU A 118 -6.00 -0.21 16.85
CA GLU A 118 -6.79 -1.40 17.16
C GLU A 118 -8.26 -1.24 16.75
N HIS A 119 -8.87 -0.11 17.10
CA HIS A 119 -10.24 0.20 16.71
C HIS A 119 -10.40 0.14 15.18
N ARG A 120 -9.47 0.74 14.47
CA ARG A 120 -9.49 0.76 13.01
C ARG A 120 -9.37 -0.65 12.40
N ILE A 121 -8.49 -1.48 12.94
CA ILE A 121 -8.35 -2.88 12.54
C ILE A 121 -9.66 -3.64 12.80
N GLN A 122 -10.32 -3.43 13.95
CA GLN A 122 -11.58 -4.09 14.24
C GLN A 122 -12.72 -3.67 13.28
N GLU A 123 -12.75 -2.43 12.82
CA GLU A 123 -13.67 -2.00 11.77
C GLU A 123 -13.40 -2.74 10.45
N ILE A 124 -12.15 -2.80 10.02
CA ILE A 124 -11.74 -3.50 8.80
C ILE A 124 -12.10 -5.00 8.90
N LYS A 125 -11.94 -5.62 10.06
CA LYS A 125 -12.29 -7.04 10.29
C LYS A 125 -13.78 -7.35 10.10
N LYS A 126 -14.67 -6.38 10.17
CA LYS A 126 -16.10 -6.59 9.89
C LYS A 126 -16.35 -6.95 8.42
N ILE A 127 -15.48 -6.48 7.51
CA ILE A 127 -15.61 -6.68 6.06
C ILE A 127 -14.54 -7.61 5.49
N GLN A 128 -13.37 -7.70 6.12
CA GLN A 128 -12.29 -8.62 5.76
C GLN A 128 -12.00 -9.55 6.94
N ASN A 129 -12.59 -10.74 6.92
CA ASN A 129 -12.49 -11.71 8.02
C ASN A 129 -11.21 -12.57 8.00
N ASN A 130 -10.40 -12.45 6.95
CA ASN A 130 -9.10 -13.12 6.86
C ASN A 130 -8.00 -12.16 7.29
N ASP A 131 -7.45 -12.36 8.50
CA ASP A 131 -6.39 -11.51 9.06
C ASP A 131 -5.16 -11.41 8.14
N SER A 132 -4.81 -12.47 7.40
CA SER A 132 -3.70 -12.46 6.44
C SER A 132 -3.94 -11.56 5.23
N ASN A 133 -5.19 -11.18 4.96
CA ASN A 133 -5.57 -10.27 3.89
C ASN A 133 -5.82 -8.82 4.38
N ILE A 134 -5.55 -8.55 5.65
CA ILE A 134 -5.45 -7.19 6.19
C ILE A 134 -3.97 -6.88 6.31
N TRP A 135 -3.49 -5.97 5.48
CA TRP A 135 -2.10 -5.54 5.48
C TRP A 135 -1.97 -4.18 6.15
N VAL A 136 -1.16 -4.13 7.19
CA VAL A 136 -0.95 -2.92 7.98
C VAL A 136 0.44 -2.37 7.71
N ILE A 137 0.51 -1.16 7.20
CA ILE A 137 1.77 -0.47 6.91
C ILE A 137 1.97 0.63 7.95
N SER A 138 3.05 0.56 8.69
CA SER A 138 3.33 1.50 9.78
C SER A 138 4.80 1.91 9.83
N LYS A 139 5.10 2.98 10.57
CA LYS A 139 6.47 3.39 10.86
C LYS A 139 7.20 2.32 11.67
N ASP A 140 6.55 1.78 12.68
CA ASP A 140 7.12 0.80 13.60
C ASP A 140 6.50 -0.58 13.43
N ASN A 141 7.22 -1.61 13.84
CA ASN A 141 6.71 -2.98 13.81
C ASN A 141 5.63 -3.18 14.88
N LEU A 142 4.41 -3.40 14.45
CA LEU A 142 3.27 -3.65 15.31
C LEU A 142 3.14 -5.15 15.63
N LYS A 143 2.94 -5.47 16.92
CA LYS A 143 2.69 -6.84 17.37
C LYS A 143 1.20 -7.18 17.29
N ILE A 144 0.71 -7.41 16.09
CA ILE A 144 -0.70 -7.73 15.79
C ILE A 144 -0.80 -9.02 14.97
N SER A 145 -2.02 -9.57 14.82
CA SER A 145 -2.25 -10.81 14.06
C SER A 145 -2.27 -10.63 12.54
N GLN A 146 -2.44 -9.39 12.07
CA GLN A 146 -2.46 -9.02 10.66
C GLN A 146 -1.07 -9.06 10.04
N SER A 147 -0.98 -9.11 8.72
CA SER A 147 0.29 -8.94 8.01
C SER A 147 0.80 -7.52 8.17
N THR A 148 1.99 -7.36 8.75
CA THR A 148 2.58 -6.05 9.02
C THR A 148 3.80 -5.78 8.16
N TYR A 149 3.92 -4.55 7.68
CA TYR A 149 5.08 -4.06 6.94
C TYR A 149 5.51 -2.73 7.53
N THR A 150 6.81 -2.54 7.71
CA THR A 150 7.36 -1.26 8.15
C THR A 150 7.80 -0.42 6.95
N ILE A 151 7.71 0.91 7.13
CA ILE A 151 8.12 1.88 6.12
C ILE A 151 9.64 2.06 6.21
N GLU A 152 10.33 0.99 5.87
CA GLU A 152 11.79 0.91 5.79
C GLU A 152 12.21 0.39 4.43
N LYS A 153 13.41 0.75 4.03
CA LYS A 153 13.99 0.46 2.73
C LYS A 153 13.77 -0.99 2.25
N GLU A 154 14.06 -1.99 3.08
CA GLU A 154 14.00 -3.40 2.68
C GLU A 154 12.60 -4.00 2.84
N LEU A 155 11.92 -3.69 3.93
CA LEU A 155 10.61 -4.25 4.24
C LEU A 155 9.50 -3.68 3.35
N PHE A 156 9.62 -2.42 2.91
CA PHE A 156 8.71 -1.86 1.92
C PHE A 156 8.86 -2.53 0.55
N GLY A 157 10.08 -2.93 0.20
CA GLY A 157 10.32 -3.75 -1.01
C GLY A 157 9.65 -5.11 -0.95
N GLN A 158 9.60 -5.76 0.23
CA GLN A 158 8.89 -7.02 0.41
C GLN A 158 7.38 -6.85 0.24
N PHE A 159 6.79 -5.79 0.80
CA PHE A 159 5.39 -5.44 0.60
C PHE A 159 5.00 -5.36 -0.88
N LEU A 160 5.82 -4.69 -1.70
CA LEU A 160 5.57 -4.57 -3.15
C LEU A 160 5.64 -5.92 -3.86
N LYS A 161 6.59 -6.77 -3.50
CA LYS A 161 6.71 -8.14 -4.05
C LYS A 161 5.50 -8.99 -3.68
N ASP A 162 5.02 -8.89 -2.45
CA ASP A 162 3.87 -9.64 -1.98
C ASP A 162 2.59 -9.20 -2.70
N ALA A 163 2.42 -7.88 -2.95
CA ALA A 163 1.31 -7.35 -3.74
C ALA A 163 1.34 -7.88 -5.19
N GLN A 164 2.51 -7.86 -5.84
CA GLN A 164 2.67 -8.44 -7.19
C GLN A 164 2.34 -9.94 -7.21
N ASN A 165 2.83 -10.69 -6.24
CA ASN A 165 2.59 -12.13 -6.15
C ASN A 165 1.11 -12.43 -5.94
N PHE A 166 0.43 -11.69 -5.07
CA PHE A 166 -1.00 -11.84 -4.84
C PHE A 166 -1.80 -11.68 -6.14
N ILE A 167 -1.54 -10.62 -6.90
CA ILE A 167 -2.22 -10.36 -8.17
C ILE A 167 -1.89 -11.45 -9.22
N LYS A 168 -0.63 -11.87 -9.33
CA LYS A 168 -0.22 -12.94 -10.25
C LYS A 168 -0.93 -14.26 -9.94
N LEU A 169 -1.00 -14.66 -8.68
CA LEU A 169 -1.67 -15.89 -8.27
C LEU A 169 -3.17 -15.86 -8.63
N LYS A 170 -3.84 -14.74 -8.44
CA LYS A 170 -5.26 -14.60 -8.81
C LYS A 170 -5.49 -14.67 -10.32
N ASN A 171 -4.60 -14.11 -11.11
CA ASN A 171 -4.68 -14.19 -12.58
C ASN A 171 -4.38 -15.61 -13.08
N MET A 172 -3.44 -16.33 -12.49
CA MET A 172 -3.14 -17.73 -12.84
C MET A 172 -4.32 -18.67 -12.56
N ASN A 173 -5.03 -18.47 -11.46
CA ASN A 173 -6.23 -19.26 -11.16
C ASN A 173 -7.35 -19.06 -12.19
N LYS A 174 -7.50 -17.87 -12.75
CA LYS A 174 -8.44 -17.60 -13.84
C LYS A 174 -8.06 -18.36 -15.14
N LEU A 175 -6.78 -18.39 -15.48
CA LEU A 175 -6.29 -19.11 -16.66
C LEU A 175 -6.49 -20.63 -16.55
N ASN A 176 -6.37 -21.21 -15.36
CA ASN A 176 -6.62 -22.62 -15.13
C ASN A 176 -8.10 -23.01 -15.30
N ILE A 177 -9.03 -22.11 -14.96
CA ILE A 177 -10.47 -22.34 -15.17
C ILE A 177 -10.82 -22.45 -16.66
N PHE A 178 -10.11 -21.71 -17.53
CA PHE A 178 -10.32 -21.78 -18.98
C PHE A 178 -9.67 -23.01 -19.64
N LYS A 179 -8.67 -23.64 -19.00
CA LYS A 179 -7.99 -24.84 -19.55
C LYS A 179 -8.72 -26.16 -19.25
N THR A 180 -9.68 -26.17 -18.34
CA THR A 180 -10.38 -27.38 -17.87
C THR A 180 -11.76 -27.58 -18.47
N LYS A 181 -12.15 -26.83 -19.53
CA LYS A 181 -13.35 -27.15 -20.31
C LYS A 181 -12.94 -27.91 -21.57
N PRO A 182 -13.34 -29.20 -21.72
CA PRO A 182 -13.19 -29.95 -22.95
C PRO A 182 -14.07 -29.39 -24.07
#